data_22c340babe5f6f8018b4acc8cf380fc2
#
_entry.id   22c340babe5f6f8018b4acc8cf380fc2
#
_cell.length_a   1.000
_cell.length_b   1.000
_cell.length_c   1.000
_cell.angle_alpha   90.00
_cell.angle_beta   90.00
_cell.angle_gamma   90.00
#
_symmetry.space_group_name_H-M   'P 1'
#
loop_
_entity.id
_entity.type
_entity.pdbx_description
1 polymer ?
#
loop_
_entity_poly.entity_id
_entity_poly.type
_entity_poly.pdbx_seq_one_letter_code
_entity_poly.pdbx_strand_id
1 'polypeptide(L)'
;MRTGIGRMLRITGATAEEVAASSPADALIPEPTDRWVRCITVRASRAVVYRWLCQFTVAPYSFDVIDFFGRRSPGRLTPGADELRVGQSFLIFSITGFRPEEYIAGFSRPEFRGSYGEISVSYSVEETAAGTTRLRANACLGEGLGPVGRTLLAAGDLVMSTRQLYRIRRLCERSRAGEREDGCDEPS
;
A
#
# COMPACT_ATOMS: atom_id res chain seq x y z
N MET A 1 -4.86 -6.88 26.74
CA MET A 1 -4.03 -7.85 25.95
C MET A 1 -4.88 -8.32 24.77
N ARG A 2 -4.57 -7.92 23.52
CA ARG A 2 -5.36 -8.34 22.34
C ARG A 2 -5.09 -9.83 22.10
N THR A 3 -6.13 -10.63 21.88
CA THR A 3 -6.03 -12.06 21.54
C THR A 3 -5.16 -12.26 20.29
N GLY A 4 -4.53 -13.42 20.12
CA GLY A 4 -3.65 -13.71 18.96
C GLY A 4 -4.32 -13.43 17.61
N ILE A 5 -5.63 -13.73 17.46
CA ILE A 5 -6.42 -13.43 16.25
C ILE A 5 -6.52 -11.92 16.01
N GLY A 6 -6.78 -11.11 17.04
CA GLY A 6 -6.86 -9.66 16.90
C GLY A 6 -5.55 -9.01 16.43
N ARG A 7 -4.41 -9.62 16.77
CA ARG A 7 -3.08 -9.20 16.29
C ARG A 7 -2.89 -9.59 14.82
N MET A 8 -3.25 -10.81 14.42
CA MET A 8 -3.12 -11.30 13.04
C MET A 8 -3.92 -10.45 12.04
N LEU A 9 -5.09 -9.95 12.43
CA LEU A 9 -5.90 -9.07 11.59
C LEU A 9 -5.19 -7.72 11.29
N ARG A 10 -4.29 -7.30 12.15
CA ARG A 10 -3.66 -5.95 12.14
C ARG A 10 -2.21 -5.96 11.69
N ILE A 11 -1.50 -7.06 11.92
CA ILE A 11 -0.07 -7.17 11.64
C ILE A 11 0.16 -8.40 10.78
N THR A 12 0.73 -8.19 9.58
CA THR A 12 1.03 -9.27 8.64
C THR A 12 2.40 -9.08 8.01
N GLY A 13 3.25 -10.08 8.14
CA GLY A 13 4.58 -10.10 7.52
C GLY A 13 5.56 -9.06 8.07
N ALA A 14 5.21 -8.33 9.13
CA ALA A 14 6.04 -7.30 9.74
C ALA A 14 6.86 -7.85 10.91
N THR A 15 8.09 -7.38 11.08
CA THR A 15 8.93 -7.61 12.26
C THR A 15 8.45 -6.75 13.44
N ALA A 16 8.94 -7.03 14.65
CA ALA A 16 8.63 -6.23 15.82
C ALA A 16 9.14 -4.78 15.68
N GLU A 17 10.29 -4.59 15.05
CA GLU A 17 10.88 -3.29 14.77
C GLU A 17 10.03 -2.49 13.78
N GLU A 18 9.57 -3.13 12.69
CA GLU A 18 8.70 -2.49 11.69
C GLU A 18 7.34 -2.09 12.29
N VAL A 19 6.83 -2.87 13.24
CA VAL A 19 5.60 -2.53 13.97
C VAL A 19 5.82 -1.34 14.90
N ALA A 20 6.97 -1.24 15.55
CA ALA A 20 7.32 -0.14 16.46
C ALA A 20 7.72 1.15 15.70
N ALA A 21 8.23 1.01 14.49
CA ALA A 21 8.71 2.15 13.71
C ALA A 21 7.55 3.07 13.28
N SER A 22 7.76 4.38 13.41
CA SER A 22 6.84 5.39 12.91
C SER A 22 6.71 5.33 11.39
N SER A 23 5.58 5.82 10.88
CA SER A 23 5.29 5.91 9.45
C SER A 23 4.66 7.26 9.12
N PRO A 24 4.66 7.69 7.85
CA PRO A 24 3.94 8.90 7.45
C PRO A 24 2.44 8.89 7.78
N ALA A 25 1.80 7.71 7.89
CA ALA A 25 0.41 7.61 8.32
C ALA A 25 0.21 8.01 9.79
N ASP A 26 1.18 7.73 10.66
CA ASP A 26 1.11 8.09 12.09
C ASP A 26 1.13 9.61 12.30
N ALA A 27 1.79 10.36 11.40
CA ALA A 27 1.82 11.82 11.46
C ALA A 27 0.46 12.47 11.13
N LEU A 28 -0.40 11.77 10.39
CA LEU A 28 -1.73 12.25 10.01
C LEU A 28 -2.79 11.94 11.07
N ILE A 29 -2.61 10.88 11.84
CA ILE A 29 -3.43 10.51 13.00
C ILE A 29 -2.47 10.12 14.13
N PRO A 30 -2.02 11.09 14.96
CA PRO A 30 -1.02 10.85 16.01
C PRO A 30 -1.48 9.91 17.12
N GLU A 31 -2.77 9.90 17.44
CA GLU A 31 -3.38 9.03 18.45
C GLU A 31 -4.42 8.09 17.83
N PRO A 32 -3.97 7.09 17.06
CA PRO A 32 -4.90 6.22 16.36
C PRO A 32 -5.63 5.27 17.32
N THR A 33 -6.93 5.09 17.11
CA THR A 33 -7.74 4.11 17.84
C THR A 33 -7.38 2.67 17.47
N ASP A 34 -6.84 2.48 16.27
CA ASP A 34 -6.27 1.22 15.78
C ASP A 34 -5.15 1.48 14.76
N ARG A 35 -4.17 0.57 14.68
CA ARG A 35 -3.03 0.68 13.77
C ARG A 35 -2.75 -0.67 13.13
N TRP A 36 -2.58 -0.66 11.82
CA TRP A 36 -2.32 -1.86 11.03
C TRP A 36 -1.00 -1.73 10.29
N VAL A 37 -0.22 -2.81 10.28
CA VAL A 37 1.09 -2.87 9.63
C VAL A 37 1.17 -4.13 8.79
N ARG A 38 1.42 -3.97 7.49
CA ARG A 38 1.58 -5.07 6.55
C ARG A 38 2.86 -4.90 5.78
N CYS A 39 3.69 -5.93 5.77
CA CYS A 39 4.98 -5.89 5.11
C CYS A 39 5.16 -7.07 4.16
N ILE A 40 5.81 -6.82 3.04
CA ILE A 40 6.18 -7.84 2.07
C ILE A 40 7.54 -7.50 1.45
N THR A 41 8.33 -8.52 1.16
CA THR A 41 9.60 -8.37 0.43
C THR A 41 9.35 -8.59 -1.06
N VAL A 42 9.86 -7.69 -1.90
CA VAL A 42 9.71 -7.69 -3.35
C VAL A 42 11.08 -7.78 -4.00
N ARG A 43 11.27 -8.71 -4.92
CA ARG A 43 12.54 -8.90 -5.66
C ARG A 43 12.61 -7.96 -6.87
N ALA A 44 12.60 -6.67 -6.58
CA ALA A 44 12.76 -5.60 -7.56
C ALA A 44 13.40 -4.39 -6.86
N SER A 45 13.97 -3.47 -7.64
CA SER A 45 14.55 -2.23 -7.11
C SER A 45 13.47 -1.34 -6.50
N ARG A 46 13.88 -0.47 -5.59
CA ARG A 46 13.01 0.52 -4.95
C ARG A 46 12.26 1.38 -5.96
N ALA A 47 12.93 1.82 -7.00
CA ALA A 47 12.35 2.60 -8.08
C ALA A 47 11.19 1.85 -8.77
N VAL A 48 11.39 0.59 -9.13
CA VAL A 48 10.35 -0.24 -9.76
C VAL A 48 9.15 -0.42 -8.83
N VAL A 49 9.39 -0.73 -7.54
CA VAL A 49 8.30 -0.92 -6.57
C VAL A 49 7.54 0.39 -6.38
N TYR A 50 8.22 1.52 -6.27
CA TYR A 50 7.58 2.83 -6.12
C TYR A 50 6.70 3.18 -7.33
N ARG A 51 7.18 2.99 -8.57
CA ARG A 51 6.39 3.22 -9.78
C ARG A 51 5.11 2.37 -9.81
N TRP A 52 5.17 1.13 -9.32
CA TRP A 52 3.99 0.29 -9.18
C TRP A 52 3.04 0.77 -8.07
N LEU A 53 3.54 1.36 -6.98
CA LEU A 53 2.67 2.00 -5.97
C LEU A 53 1.94 3.22 -6.53
N CYS A 54 2.58 4.00 -7.40
CA CYS A 54 1.93 5.13 -8.07
C CYS A 54 0.71 4.71 -8.89
N GLN A 55 0.65 3.47 -9.38
CA GLN A 55 -0.51 2.93 -10.09
C GLN A 55 -1.78 2.83 -9.22
N PHE A 56 -1.71 2.98 -7.92
CA PHE A 56 -2.89 3.08 -7.05
C PHE A 56 -3.71 4.35 -7.29
N THR A 57 -3.18 5.32 -8.01
CA THR A 57 -3.95 6.46 -8.55
C THR A 57 -4.83 6.07 -9.74
N VAL A 58 -4.52 4.95 -10.40
CA VAL A 58 -5.21 4.45 -11.60
C VAL A 58 -6.18 3.33 -11.26
N ALA A 59 -5.78 2.39 -10.39
CA ALA A 59 -6.58 1.21 -10.06
C ALA A 59 -6.22 0.63 -8.67
N PRO A 60 -7.15 -0.07 -8.01
CA PRO A 60 -6.94 -0.56 -6.64
C PRO A 60 -6.03 -1.79 -6.54
N TYR A 61 -5.88 -2.57 -7.59
CA TYR A 61 -5.06 -3.80 -7.62
C TYR A 61 -5.45 -4.87 -6.57
N SER A 62 -6.63 -4.77 -5.98
CA SER A 62 -7.21 -5.74 -5.04
C SER A 62 -8.22 -6.65 -5.73
N PHE A 63 -9.52 -6.42 -5.54
CA PHE A 63 -10.59 -7.15 -6.21
C PHE A 63 -11.21 -6.29 -7.30
N ASP A 64 -10.75 -6.45 -8.56
CA ASP A 64 -11.23 -5.66 -9.70
C ASP A 64 -12.76 -5.68 -9.86
N VAL A 65 -13.42 -6.78 -9.46
CA VAL A 65 -14.90 -6.92 -9.54
C VAL A 65 -15.59 -6.05 -8.50
N ILE A 66 -15.02 -5.91 -7.30
CA ILE A 66 -15.64 -5.18 -6.18
C ILE A 66 -15.20 -3.71 -6.21
N ASP A 67 -13.89 -3.47 -6.36
CA ASP A 67 -13.29 -2.16 -6.17
C ASP A 67 -13.21 -1.34 -7.46
N PHE A 68 -13.36 -2.00 -8.63
CA PHE A 68 -13.18 -1.37 -9.93
C PHE A 68 -14.33 -1.68 -10.91
N PHE A 69 -15.50 -2.01 -10.40
CA PHE A 69 -16.71 -2.29 -11.19
C PHE A 69 -16.49 -3.29 -12.33
N GLY A 70 -15.69 -4.33 -12.09
CA GLY A 70 -15.38 -5.36 -13.08
C GLY A 70 -14.29 -4.99 -14.11
N ARG A 71 -13.75 -3.76 -14.07
CA ARG A 71 -12.59 -3.39 -14.88
C ARG A 71 -11.34 -4.07 -14.34
N ARG A 72 -10.46 -4.50 -15.22
CA ARG A 72 -9.18 -5.09 -14.82
C ARG A 72 -8.15 -3.99 -14.53
N SER A 73 -7.48 -4.08 -13.38
CA SER A 73 -6.33 -3.25 -13.09
C SER A 73 -5.23 -3.50 -14.14
N PRO A 74 -4.58 -2.45 -14.66
CA PRO A 74 -3.54 -2.57 -15.68
C PRO A 74 -2.42 -3.55 -15.30
N GLY A 75 -1.98 -4.36 -16.24
CA GLY A 75 -0.84 -5.26 -16.09
C GLY A 75 0.51 -4.64 -16.48
N ARG A 76 0.49 -3.40 -16.97
CA ARG A 76 1.65 -2.59 -17.35
C ARG A 76 1.56 -1.23 -16.65
N LEU A 77 2.70 -0.57 -16.50
CA LEU A 77 2.74 0.79 -15.95
C LEU A 77 2.00 1.75 -16.89
N THR A 78 1.09 2.53 -16.31
CA THR A 78 0.39 3.59 -17.03
C THR A 78 1.31 4.80 -17.10
N PRO A 79 1.59 5.36 -18.29
CA PRO A 79 2.39 6.57 -18.42
C PRO A 79 1.80 7.72 -17.59
N GLY A 80 2.66 8.49 -16.91
CA GLY A 80 2.27 9.64 -16.09
C GLY A 80 1.64 9.31 -14.73
N ALA A 81 1.44 8.03 -14.39
CA ALA A 81 0.88 7.66 -13.08
C ALA A 81 1.85 7.96 -11.91
N ASP A 82 3.12 8.15 -12.20
CA ASP A 82 4.16 8.54 -11.25
C ASP A 82 4.30 10.07 -11.07
N GLU A 83 3.58 10.86 -11.86
CA GLU A 83 3.45 12.30 -11.69
C GLU A 83 2.43 12.62 -10.58
N LEU A 84 2.79 12.30 -9.34
CA LEU A 84 1.89 12.45 -8.20
C LEU A 84 1.68 13.93 -7.82
N ARG A 85 0.49 14.23 -7.29
CA ARG A 85 0.14 15.56 -6.76
C ARG A 85 -0.59 15.41 -5.43
N VAL A 86 -0.31 16.29 -4.48
CA VAL A 86 -1.08 16.40 -3.26
C VAL A 86 -2.55 16.74 -3.61
N GLY A 87 -3.49 16.08 -2.94
CA GLY A 87 -4.92 16.17 -3.24
C GLY A 87 -5.43 15.18 -4.31
N GLN A 88 -4.53 14.54 -5.07
CA GLN A 88 -4.91 13.54 -6.06
C GLN A 88 -5.55 12.31 -5.41
N SER A 89 -6.53 11.71 -6.09
CA SER A 89 -7.15 10.45 -5.66
C SER A 89 -6.15 9.29 -5.69
N PHE A 90 -6.15 8.52 -4.62
CA PHE A 90 -5.27 7.40 -4.38
C PHE A 90 -6.06 6.32 -3.62
N LEU A 91 -6.60 5.34 -4.31
CA LEU A 91 -7.59 4.41 -3.74
C LEU A 91 -8.83 5.18 -3.21
N ILE A 92 -9.19 4.96 -1.93
CA ILE A 92 -10.23 5.71 -1.21
C ILE A 92 -9.69 6.96 -0.50
N PHE A 93 -8.42 7.30 -0.72
CA PHE A 93 -7.71 8.40 -0.06
C PHE A 93 -7.42 9.54 -1.03
N SER A 94 -7.12 10.72 -0.48
CA SER A 94 -6.41 11.78 -1.17
C SER A 94 -4.96 11.77 -0.72
N ILE A 95 -4.02 11.90 -1.65
CA ILE A 95 -2.59 12.02 -1.34
C ILE A 95 -2.38 13.29 -0.49
N THR A 96 -1.79 13.12 0.68
CA THR A 96 -1.42 14.22 1.59
C THR A 96 0.07 14.55 1.54
N GLY A 97 0.88 13.58 1.09
CA GLY A 97 2.31 13.76 0.93
C GLY A 97 2.93 12.56 0.27
N PHE A 98 4.05 12.78 -0.38
CA PHE A 98 4.86 11.71 -0.97
C PHE A 98 6.32 12.15 -1.08
N ARG A 99 7.21 11.19 -1.13
CA ARG A 99 8.59 11.37 -1.50
C ARG A 99 8.95 10.27 -2.51
N PRO A 100 9.41 10.66 -3.72
CA PRO A 100 9.77 9.67 -4.75
C PRO A 100 10.71 8.61 -4.21
N GLU A 101 10.40 7.35 -4.55
CA GLU A 101 11.15 6.17 -4.12
C GLU A 101 11.26 5.94 -2.60
N GLU A 102 10.47 6.65 -1.79
CA GLU A 102 10.46 6.46 -0.34
C GLU A 102 9.05 6.13 0.16
N TYR A 103 8.06 7.00 -0.08
CA TYR A 103 6.71 6.76 0.39
C TYR A 103 5.63 7.53 -0.38
N ILE A 104 4.40 7.05 -0.24
CA ILE A 104 3.17 7.78 -0.57
C ILE A 104 2.26 7.70 0.65
N ALA A 105 1.70 8.83 1.08
CA ALA A 105 0.77 8.92 2.19
C ALA A 105 -0.55 9.57 1.75
N GLY A 106 -1.64 9.15 2.37
CA GLY A 106 -2.96 9.67 2.07
C GLY A 106 -3.89 9.62 3.27
N PHE A 107 -4.95 10.41 3.17
CA PHE A 107 -6.03 10.47 4.16
C PHE A 107 -7.37 10.18 3.50
N SER A 108 -8.28 9.51 4.20
CA SER A 108 -9.59 9.12 3.68
C SER A 108 -10.37 10.32 3.16
N ARG A 109 -10.92 10.20 1.95
CA ARG A 109 -11.75 11.24 1.35
C ARG A 109 -13.07 11.36 2.10
N PRO A 110 -13.68 12.57 2.18
CA PRO A 110 -14.89 12.83 2.97
C PRO A 110 -16.03 11.83 2.71
N GLU A 111 -16.23 11.46 1.45
CA GLU A 111 -17.31 10.55 1.04
C GLU A 111 -17.18 9.12 1.60
N PHE A 112 -15.99 8.72 2.02
CA PHE A 112 -15.74 7.40 2.60
C PHE A 112 -15.72 7.40 4.14
N ARG A 113 -15.58 8.57 4.78
CA ARG A 113 -15.47 8.68 6.25
C ARG A 113 -16.74 8.24 6.96
N GLY A 114 -17.91 8.46 6.36
CA GLY A 114 -19.19 8.00 6.92
C GLY A 114 -19.27 6.48 7.08
N SER A 115 -18.65 5.73 6.18
CA SER A 115 -18.66 4.25 6.19
C SER A 115 -17.48 3.63 6.91
N TYR A 116 -16.29 4.24 6.84
CA TYR A 116 -15.04 3.64 7.31
C TYR A 116 -14.36 4.43 8.44
N GLY A 117 -14.89 5.59 8.81
CA GLY A 117 -14.25 6.50 9.75
C GLY A 117 -13.06 7.24 9.12
N GLU A 118 -12.30 7.90 9.95
CA GLU A 118 -11.05 8.54 9.54
C GLU A 118 -9.93 7.50 9.44
N ILE A 119 -9.29 7.45 8.27
CA ILE A 119 -8.17 6.53 8.02
C ILE A 119 -7.05 7.32 7.34
N SER A 120 -5.86 7.22 7.88
CA SER A 120 -4.63 7.56 7.18
C SER A 120 -3.92 6.29 6.70
N VAL A 121 -3.25 6.39 5.56
CA VAL A 121 -2.49 5.28 4.98
C VAL A 121 -1.12 5.78 4.53
N SER A 122 -0.11 4.92 4.62
CA SER A 122 1.16 5.14 3.93
C SER A 122 1.71 3.83 3.38
N TYR A 123 2.29 3.92 2.20
CA TYR A 123 3.09 2.86 1.58
C TYR A 123 4.53 3.35 1.51
N SER A 124 5.43 2.65 2.19
CA SER A 124 6.85 2.99 2.21
C SER A 124 7.68 1.88 1.59
N VAL A 125 8.74 2.26 0.87
CA VAL A 125 9.65 1.35 0.21
C VAL A 125 11.09 1.57 0.71
N GLU A 126 11.76 0.49 1.06
CA GLU A 126 13.13 0.52 1.56
C GLU A 126 13.94 -0.59 0.89
N GLU A 127 15.09 -0.27 0.35
CA GLU A 127 15.98 -1.25 -0.24
C GLU A 127 16.72 -2.01 0.87
N THR A 128 16.59 -3.33 0.90
CA THR A 128 17.18 -4.20 1.93
C THR A 128 18.43 -4.93 1.43
N ALA A 129 18.54 -5.13 0.13
CA ALA A 129 19.70 -5.68 -0.56
C ALA A 129 19.60 -5.29 -2.03
N ALA A 130 20.67 -5.36 -2.79
CA ALA A 130 20.69 -5.02 -4.20
C ALA A 130 19.55 -5.74 -4.96
N GLY A 131 18.64 -4.95 -5.55
CA GLY A 131 17.48 -5.45 -6.27
C GLY A 131 16.43 -6.15 -5.42
N THR A 132 16.37 -5.84 -4.12
CA THR A 132 15.35 -6.34 -3.19
C THR A 132 14.84 -5.20 -2.33
N THR A 133 13.52 -5.02 -2.31
CA THR A 133 12.85 -3.91 -1.62
C THR A 133 11.88 -4.45 -0.57
N ARG A 134 11.88 -3.84 0.59
CA ARG A 134 10.87 -4.01 1.61
C ARG A 134 9.74 -3.01 1.40
N LEU A 135 8.54 -3.50 1.13
CA LEU A 135 7.33 -2.71 1.00
C LEU A 135 6.54 -2.82 2.29
N ARG A 136 6.28 -1.69 2.93
CA ARG A 136 5.50 -1.57 4.16
C ARG A 136 4.26 -0.72 3.90
N ALA A 137 3.08 -1.26 4.19
CA ALA A 137 1.80 -0.56 4.22
C ALA A 137 1.37 -0.36 5.67
N ASN A 138 1.15 0.88 6.06
CA ASN A 138 0.63 1.27 7.36
C ASN A 138 -0.73 1.91 7.19
N ALA A 139 -1.67 1.59 8.08
CA ALA A 139 -2.92 2.31 8.21
C ALA A 139 -3.17 2.66 9.68
N CYS A 140 -3.58 3.90 9.92
CA CYS A 140 -4.00 4.38 11.23
C CYS A 140 -5.48 4.78 11.16
N LEU A 141 -6.26 4.31 12.12
CA LEU A 141 -7.68 4.62 12.23
C LEU A 141 -7.88 5.67 13.31
N GLY A 142 -8.56 6.75 12.96
CA GLY A 142 -9.04 7.75 13.89
C GLY A 142 -10.38 7.36 14.52
N GLU A 143 -11.19 8.35 14.79
CA GLU A 143 -12.54 8.19 15.32
C GLU A 143 -13.55 7.76 14.23
N GLY A 144 -14.77 7.43 14.66
CA GLY A 144 -15.91 7.13 13.77
C GLY A 144 -16.37 5.67 13.80
N LEU A 145 -15.51 4.71 14.18
CA LEU A 145 -15.88 3.30 14.26
C LEU A 145 -15.77 2.74 15.68
N GLY A 146 -16.82 2.06 16.13
CA GLY A 146 -16.78 1.27 17.37
C GLY A 146 -15.90 0.02 17.26
N PRO A 147 -15.61 -0.68 18.37
CA PRO A 147 -14.68 -1.82 18.39
C PRO A 147 -15.03 -2.95 17.42
N VAL A 148 -16.32 -3.24 17.26
CA VAL A 148 -16.81 -4.28 16.34
C VAL A 148 -16.56 -3.84 14.89
N GLY A 149 -16.94 -2.60 14.53
CA GLY A 149 -16.72 -2.04 13.21
C GLY A 149 -15.25 -2.04 12.81
N ARG A 150 -14.35 -1.63 13.73
CA ARG A 150 -12.90 -1.69 13.52
C ARG A 150 -12.38 -3.11 13.28
N THR A 151 -12.93 -4.10 13.95
CA THR A 151 -12.52 -5.50 13.77
C THR A 151 -12.98 -6.05 12.44
N LEU A 152 -14.22 -5.75 12.02
CA LEU A 152 -14.74 -6.13 10.71
C LEU A 152 -13.96 -5.45 9.58
N LEU A 153 -13.68 -4.16 9.73
CA LEU A 153 -12.88 -3.41 8.77
C LEU A 153 -11.44 -3.97 8.68
N ALA A 154 -10.82 -4.32 9.81
CA ALA A 154 -9.49 -4.93 9.84
C ALA A 154 -9.47 -6.30 9.13
N ALA A 155 -10.53 -7.09 9.25
CA ALA A 155 -10.66 -8.36 8.56
C ALA A 155 -10.82 -8.17 7.03
N GLY A 156 -11.67 -7.24 6.61
CA GLY A 156 -11.84 -6.88 5.21
C GLY A 156 -10.54 -6.34 4.59
N ASP A 157 -9.90 -5.40 5.27
CA ASP A 157 -8.62 -4.85 4.82
C ASP A 157 -7.52 -5.92 4.75
N LEU A 158 -7.46 -6.86 5.69
CA LEU A 158 -6.49 -7.95 5.63
C LEU A 158 -6.59 -8.73 4.30
N VAL A 159 -7.80 -9.06 3.87
CA VAL A 159 -8.02 -9.79 2.62
C VAL A 159 -7.65 -8.94 1.41
N MET A 160 -8.12 -7.68 1.38
CA MET A 160 -7.92 -6.77 0.26
C MET A 160 -6.45 -6.35 0.12
N SER A 161 -5.84 -5.90 1.20
CA SER A 161 -4.45 -5.43 1.20
C SER A 161 -3.45 -6.57 0.97
N THR A 162 -3.72 -7.77 1.50
CA THR A 162 -2.89 -8.95 1.20
C THR A 162 -2.88 -9.24 -0.29
N ARG A 163 -4.06 -9.32 -0.92
CA ARG A 163 -4.18 -9.53 -2.36
C ARG A 163 -3.50 -8.42 -3.16
N GLN A 164 -3.70 -7.17 -2.77
CA GLN A 164 -3.09 -5.99 -3.39
C GLN A 164 -1.56 -6.07 -3.35
N LEU A 165 -0.97 -6.28 -2.17
CA LEU A 165 0.48 -6.36 -2.00
C LEU A 165 1.09 -7.53 -2.80
N TYR A 166 0.46 -8.70 -2.79
CA TYR A 166 0.93 -9.85 -3.58
C TYR A 166 0.83 -9.59 -5.09
N ARG A 167 -0.21 -8.90 -5.55
CA ARG A 167 -0.36 -8.53 -6.96
C ARG A 167 0.71 -7.54 -7.38
N ILE A 168 0.95 -6.49 -6.60
CA ILE A 168 2.03 -5.52 -6.83
C ILE A 168 3.39 -6.23 -6.86
N ARG A 169 3.67 -7.07 -5.89
CA ARG A 169 4.91 -7.88 -5.89
C ARG A 169 5.10 -8.62 -7.21
N ARG A 170 4.08 -9.36 -7.67
CA ARG A 170 4.17 -10.13 -8.92
C ARG A 170 4.40 -9.24 -10.14
N LEU A 171 3.80 -8.06 -10.18
CA LEU A 171 3.97 -7.10 -11.27
C LEU A 171 5.38 -6.50 -11.26
N CYS A 172 5.89 -6.10 -10.11
CA CYS A 172 7.27 -5.61 -9.95
C CYS A 172 8.30 -6.66 -10.39
N GLU A 173 8.13 -7.90 -9.91
CA GLU A 173 9.07 -8.98 -10.21
C GLU A 173 9.07 -9.38 -11.69
N ARG A 174 7.93 -9.21 -12.40
CA ARG A 174 7.83 -9.38 -13.87
C ARG A 174 8.48 -8.24 -14.63
N SER A 175 8.27 -6.99 -14.21
CA SER A 175 8.90 -5.82 -14.85
C SER A 175 10.43 -5.93 -14.84
N ARG A 176 10.99 -6.41 -13.71
CA ARG A 176 12.43 -6.67 -13.59
C ARG A 176 12.93 -7.75 -14.57
N ALA A 177 12.12 -8.77 -14.85
CA ALA A 177 12.50 -9.82 -15.79
C ALA A 177 12.58 -9.27 -17.22
N GLY A 178 11.59 -8.46 -17.65
CA GLY A 178 11.57 -7.81 -18.96
C GLY A 178 12.75 -6.85 -19.18
N GLU A 179 13.08 -6.02 -18.18
CA GLU A 179 14.24 -5.11 -18.27
C GLU A 179 15.59 -5.84 -18.42
N ARG A 180 15.68 -7.10 -17.98
CA ARG A 180 16.89 -7.92 -18.17
C ARG A 180 16.98 -8.56 -19.54
N GLU A 181 15.85 -8.89 -20.15
CA GLU A 181 15.81 -9.43 -21.52
C GLU A 181 16.13 -8.35 -22.54
N ASP A 182 15.58 -7.13 -22.38
CA ASP A 182 15.86 -5.99 -23.25
C ASP A 182 17.31 -5.46 -23.14
N GLY A 183 17.98 -5.66 -22.02
CA GLY A 183 19.37 -5.23 -21.78
C GLY A 183 20.45 -6.22 -22.24
N CYS A 184 20.08 -7.40 -22.71
CA CYS A 184 21.02 -8.42 -23.23
C CYS A 184 21.20 -8.40 -24.76
N ASP A 185 20.46 -7.55 -25.49
CA ASP A 185 20.47 -7.47 -26.96
C ASP A 185 21.23 -6.24 -27.51
N GLU A 186 22.21 -5.67 -26.80
CA GLU A 186 23.18 -4.77 -27.44
C GLU A 186 24.37 -5.59 -27.98
N PRO A 187 24.47 -5.81 -29.30
CA PRO A 187 25.67 -6.41 -29.91
C PRO A 187 26.81 -5.40 -29.90
N SER A 188 27.96 -5.86 -29.45
CA SER A 188 29.26 -5.20 -29.54
C SER A 188 29.73 -5.01 -31.00
#